data_524396b856b30915221c785c91ff146a
#
_entry.id   524396b856b30915221c785c91ff146a
#
_cell.length_a   1.000
_cell.length_b   1.000
_cell.length_c   1.000
_cell.angle_alpha   90.00
_cell.angle_beta   90.00
_cell.angle_gamma   90.00
#
_symmetry.space_group_name_H-M   'P 1'
#
loop_
_entity.id
_entity.type
_entity.pdbx_description
1 polymer ?
#
loop_
_entity_poly.entity_id
_entity_poly.type
_entity_poly.pdbx_seq_one_letter_code
_entity_poly.pdbx_strand_id
1 'polypeptide(L)'
;MATPPENLIAVTKLIKDPYERQVFKAMTRKADSLKLLNMKDYGQSDKVIVDIITLDSESCAPCQYMVEAVRKITPHFEGIVEWHEHTIKQMEGVTFMASLMVKNIPTICIDGKISFVSQIPPKNELIAAIQKRINEKIKLKIQAKKGEFIVFGKDEEEIKLLKNKIETAFLQTGKNIDVTYFSGQDKLAEFGLTQTPSIILKKYALKSQGKVPSVDVVTEWLKEV
;
A
#
# COMPACT_ATOMS: atom_id res chain seq x y z
N MET A 1 12.05 -3.25 -28.60
CA MET A 1 12.31 -4.44 -27.74
C MET A 1 12.79 -3.92 -26.41
N ALA A 2 12.04 -4.10 -25.32
CA ALA A 2 12.46 -3.66 -24.00
C ALA A 2 13.58 -4.61 -23.49
N THR A 3 14.65 -4.02 -22.96
CA THR A 3 15.76 -4.76 -22.35
C THR A 3 15.25 -5.38 -21.05
N PRO A 4 15.43 -6.71 -20.83
CA PRO A 4 14.99 -7.32 -19.58
C PRO A 4 15.73 -6.71 -18.39
N PRO A 5 15.06 -6.56 -17.23
CA PRO A 5 15.68 -6.00 -16.03
C PRO A 5 16.92 -6.82 -15.63
N GLU A 6 17.96 -6.14 -15.17
CA GLU A 6 19.28 -6.73 -14.87
C GLU A 6 19.20 -7.94 -13.92
N ASN A 7 18.24 -7.95 -13.01
CA ASN A 7 18.00 -9.06 -12.07
C ASN A 7 17.59 -10.36 -12.78
N LEU A 8 16.85 -10.30 -13.87
CA LEU A 8 16.42 -11.45 -14.67
C LEU A 8 17.59 -12.05 -15.48
N ILE A 9 18.52 -11.20 -15.95
CA ILE A 9 19.74 -11.62 -16.61
C ILE A 9 20.67 -12.36 -15.63
N ALA A 10 20.76 -11.90 -14.40
CA ALA A 10 21.56 -12.54 -13.35
C ALA A 10 21.02 -13.93 -12.99
N VAL A 11 19.70 -14.07 -12.80
CA VAL A 11 19.06 -15.35 -12.47
C VAL A 11 19.20 -16.34 -13.63
N THR A 12 19.04 -15.91 -14.89
CA THR A 12 19.20 -16.79 -16.06
C THR A 12 20.62 -17.37 -16.20
N LYS A 13 21.64 -16.66 -15.69
CA LYS A 13 23.03 -17.16 -15.70
C LYS A 13 23.28 -18.24 -14.66
N LEU A 14 22.48 -18.30 -13.59
CA LEU A 14 22.59 -19.31 -12.54
C LEU A 14 21.97 -20.65 -12.92
N ILE A 15 21.06 -20.68 -13.91
CA ILE A 15 20.44 -21.91 -14.39
C ILE A 15 21.43 -22.66 -15.28
N LYS A 16 21.94 -23.80 -14.83
CA LYS A 16 22.96 -24.59 -15.53
C LYS A 16 22.38 -25.41 -16.70
N ASP A 17 21.15 -25.90 -16.55
CA ASP A 17 20.50 -26.69 -17.59
C ASP A 17 20.04 -25.80 -18.76
N PRO A 18 20.43 -26.07 -20.00
CA PRO A 18 20.03 -25.29 -21.16
C PRO A 18 18.52 -25.32 -21.44
N TYR A 19 17.84 -26.46 -21.17
CA TYR A 19 16.40 -26.60 -21.35
C TYR A 19 15.64 -25.78 -20.31
N GLU A 20 15.99 -25.89 -19.02
CA GLU A 20 15.41 -25.07 -17.93
C GLU A 20 15.64 -23.58 -18.19
N ARG A 21 16.80 -23.20 -18.68
CA ARG A 21 17.11 -21.81 -19.07
C ARG A 21 16.22 -21.32 -20.19
N GLN A 22 15.90 -22.17 -21.16
CA GLN A 22 15.04 -21.81 -22.29
C GLN A 22 13.58 -21.71 -21.86
N VAL A 23 13.11 -22.62 -20.99
CA VAL A 23 11.77 -22.56 -20.36
C VAL A 23 11.64 -21.31 -19.50
N PHE A 24 12.64 -21.01 -18.67
CA PHE A 24 12.65 -19.80 -17.84
C PHE A 24 12.62 -18.52 -18.68
N LYS A 25 13.38 -18.44 -19.77
CA LYS A 25 13.34 -17.32 -20.71
C LYS A 25 11.99 -17.19 -21.43
N ALA A 26 11.36 -18.31 -21.78
CA ALA A 26 10.03 -18.30 -22.39
C ALA A 26 8.96 -17.84 -21.40
N MET A 27 9.04 -18.29 -20.14
CA MET A 27 8.16 -17.87 -19.06
C MET A 27 8.31 -16.39 -18.73
N THR A 28 9.55 -15.88 -18.68
CA THR A 28 9.81 -14.45 -18.41
C THR A 28 9.34 -13.55 -19.55
N ARG A 29 9.52 -13.95 -20.83
CA ARG A 29 8.97 -13.20 -21.97
C ARG A 29 7.46 -13.16 -21.98
N LYS A 30 6.80 -14.24 -21.54
CA LYS A 30 5.35 -14.31 -21.44
C LYS A 30 4.83 -13.56 -20.20
N ALA A 31 5.62 -13.51 -19.13
CA ALA A 31 5.35 -12.75 -17.94
C ALA A 31 5.44 -11.23 -18.16
N ASP A 32 6.32 -10.77 -19.06
CA ASP A 32 6.38 -9.36 -19.49
C ASP A 32 5.17 -8.94 -20.33
N SER A 33 4.51 -9.88 -21.00
CA SER A 33 3.28 -9.65 -21.76
C SER A 33 2.00 -9.80 -20.93
N LEU A 34 2.06 -10.61 -19.87
CA LEU A 34 1.06 -10.63 -18.80
C LEU A 34 1.48 -9.51 -17.86
N LYS A 35 0.62 -8.53 -17.60
CA LYS A 35 0.84 -7.55 -16.54
C LYS A 35 1.11 -8.31 -15.24
N LEU A 36 2.37 -8.68 -15.00
CA LEU A 36 2.82 -9.17 -13.70
C LEU A 36 2.31 -8.18 -12.69
N LEU A 37 1.56 -8.66 -11.72
CA LEU A 37 1.07 -7.82 -10.64
C LEU A 37 2.27 -7.04 -10.11
N ASN A 38 2.24 -5.75 -10.36
CA ASN A 38 3.31 -4.89 -9.93
C ASN A 38 3.21 -4.87 -8.39
N MET A 39 4.16 -5.52 -7.71
CA MET A 39 4.20 -5.55 -6.24
C MET A 39 4.15 -4.14 -5.64
N LYS A 40 4.46 -3.11 -6.45
CA LYS A 40 4.29 -1.69 -6.10
C LYS A 40 2.82 -1.30 -5.87
N ASP A 41 1.86 -1.96 -6.52
CA ASP A 41 0.45 -1.60 -6.40
C ASP A 41 -0.10 -1.90 -5.00
N TYR A 42 0.37 -2.94 -4.33
CA TYR A 42 0.01 -3.21 -2.94
C TYR A 42 0.38 -2.07 -1.98
N GLY A 43 1.52 -1.40 -2.23
CA GLY A 43 1.98 -0.26 -1.43
C GLY A 43 1.24 1.03 -1.72
N GLN A 44 0.78 1.22 -2.96
CA GLN A 44 0.12 2.43 -3.43
C GLN A 44 -1.40 2.38 -3.25
N SER A 45 -2.00 1.18 -3.23
CA SER A 45 -3.42 1.02 -2.99
C SER A 45 -3.82 1.53 -1.61
N ASP A 46 -4.89 2.30 -1.56
CA ASP A 46 -5.49 2.75 -0.30
C ASP A 46 -6.20 1.63 0.44
N LYS A 47 -6.59 0.58 -0.28
CA LYS A 47 -7.24 -0.61 0.26
C LYS A 47 -6.22 -1.70 0.61
N VAL A 48 -6.57 -2.55 1.55
CA VAL A 48 -5.87 -3.82 1.79
C VAL A 48 -6.41 -4.85 0.81
N ILE A 49 -5.52 -5.50 0.08
CA ILE A 49 -5.88 -6.49 -0.93
C ILE A 49 -5.68 -7.89 -0.34
N VAL A 50 -6.74 -8.70 -0.40
CA VAL A 50 -6.73 -10.10 0.02
C VAL A 50 -6.81 -10.98 -1.22
N ASP A 51 -5.72 -11.63 -1.56
CA ASP A 51 -5.63 -12.54 -2.69
C ASP A 51 -5.74 -14.00 -2.21
N ILE A 52 -6.62 -14.77 -2.85
CA ILE A 52 -6.83 -16.18 -2.56
C ILE A 52 -6.36 -16.97 -3.79
N ILE A 53 -5.35 -17.81 -3.61
CA ILE A 53 -4.82 -18.67 -4.67
C ILE A 53 -5.42 -20.04 -4.49
N THR A 54 -6.16 -20.51 -5.51
CA THR A 54 -6.92 -21.76 -5.48
C THR A 54 -6.58 -22.65 -6.66
N LEU A 55 -6.90 -23.95 -6.56
CA LEU A 55 -6.99 -24.82 -7.74
C LEU A 55 -8.18 -24.37 -8.58
N ASP A 56 -9.35 -24.31 -7.95
CA ASP A 56 -10.64 -23.90 -8.50
C ASP A 56 -11.69 -24.03 -7.39
N SER A 57 -12.29 -22.92 -6.96
CA SER A 57 -13.26 -22.97 -5.89
C SER A 57 -14.59 -23.66 -6.24
N GLU A 58 -14.88 -23.81 -7.54
CA GLU A 58 -16.10 -24.50 -7.99
C GLU A 58 -15.97 -26.03 -7.90
N SER A 59 -14.77 -26.57 -8.04
CA SER A 59 -14.52 -28.02 -8.07
C SER A 59 -13.65 -28.56 -6.93
N CYS A 60 -13.13 -27.69 -6.08
CA CYS A 60 -12.22 -28.02 -4.97
C CYS A 60 -12.82 -27.57 -3.64
N ALA A 61 -13.33 -28.48 -2.82
CA ALA A 61 -13.99 -28.16 -1.56
C ALA A 61 -13.10 -27.34 -0.59
N PRO A 62 -11.81 -27.65 -0.32
CA PRO A 62 -10.96 -26.81 0.50
C PRO A 62 -10.80 -25.38 -0.06
N CYS A 63 -10.72 -25.22 -1.39
CA CYS A 63 -10.63 -23.94 -2.04
C CYS A 63 -11.92 -23.14 -1.83
N GLN A 64 -13.07 -23.76 -2.03
CA GLN A 64 -14.38 -23.15 -1.81
C GLN A 64 -14.52 -22.63 -0.38
N TYR A 65 -14.20 -23.45 0.62
CA TYR A 65 -14.29 -23.02 2.02
C TYR A 65 -13.38 -21.85 2.34
N MET A 66 -12.20 -21.80 1.76
CA MET A 66 -11.28 -20.68 1.96
C MET A 66 -11.81 -19.38 1.34
N VAL A 67 -12.35 -19.45 0.12
CA VAL A 67 -13.00 -18.32 -0.57
C VAL A 67 -14.21 -17.84 0.24
N GLU A 68 -15.05 -18.75 0.71
CA GLU A 68 -16.21 -18.41 1.52
C GLU A 68 -15.83 -17.76 2.86
N ALA A 69 -14.73 -18.21 3.51
CA ALA A 69 -14.23 -17.59 4.72
C ALA A 69 -13.90 -16.12 4.51
N VAL A 70 -13.22 -15.78 3.41
CA VAL A 70 -12.90 -14.38 3.07
C VAL A 70 -14.17 -13.62 2.69
N ARG A 71 -15.04 -14.18 1.85
CA ARG A 71 -16.29 -13.55 1.41
C ARG A 71 -17.18 -13.15 2.59
N LYS A 72 -17.28 -14.02 3.61
CA LYS A 72 -18.12 -13.76 4.79
C LYS A 72 -17.62 -12.64 5.69
N ILE A 73 -16.31 -12.35 5.67
CA ILE A 73 -15.74 -11.31 6.53
C ILE A 73 -15.52 -9.98 5.81
N THR A 74 -15.39 -9.97 4.48
CA THR A 74 -15.14 -8.75 3.70
C THR A 74 -16.16 -7.63 3.97
N PRO A 75 -17.47 -7.89 4.15
CA PRO A 75 -18.43 -6.85 4.49
C PRO A 75 -18.13 -6.10 5.80
N HIS A 76 -17.38 -6.69 6.74
CA HIS A 76 -16.96 -5.99 7.96
C HIS A 76 -15.91 -4.89 7.69
N PHE A 77 -15.31 -4.89 6.50
CA PHE A 77 -14.25 -3.98 6.07
C PHE A 77 -14.63 -3.22 4.80
N GLU A 78 -15.93 -2.94 4.61
CA GLU A 78 -16.44 -2.27 3.42
C GLU A 78 -15.67 -0.98 3.11
N GLY A 79 -15.29 -0.82 1.84
CA GLY A 79 -14.48 0.31 1.37
C GLY A 79 -12.99 0.27 1.74
N ILE A 80 -12.56 -0.63 2.66
CA ILE A 80 -11.17 -0.71 3.13
C ILE A 80 -10.45 -1.94 2.59
N VAL A 81 -11.17 -3.05 2.39
CA VAL A 81 -10.63 -4.32 1.90
C VAL A 81 -11.22 -4.65 0.54
N GLU A 82 -10.36 -5.14 -0.34
CA GLU A 82 -10.72 -5.72 -1.63
C GLU A 82 -10.16 -7.13 -1.69
N TRP A 83 -10.89 -8.08 -2.28
CA TRP A 83 -10.42 -9.46 -2.38
C TRP A 83 -10.58 -10.01 -3.78
N HIS A 84 -9.65 -10.88 -4.18
CA HIS A 84 -9.61 -11.53 -5.49
C HIS A 84 -9.30 -13.01 -5.35
N GLU A 85 -9.91 -13.83 -6.19
CA GLU A 85 -9.54 -15.22 -6.37
C GLU A 85 -8.68 -15.37 -7.62
N HIS A 86 -7.56 -16.08 -7.48
CA HIS A 86 -6.64 -16.44 -8.54
C HIS A 86 -6.62 -17.97 -8.69
N THR A 87 -7.29 -18.48 -9.71
CA THR A 87 -7.30 -19.91 -9.99
C THR A 87 -6.11 -20.31 -10.85
N ILE A 88 -5.40 -21.38 -10.44
CA ILE A 88 -4.26 -21.91 -11.22
C ILE A 88 -4.67 -22.70 -12.46
N LYS A 89 -5.97 -22.88 -12.72
CA LYS A 89 -6.46 -23.34 -14.04
C LYS A 89 -6.17 -22.35 -15.16
N GLN A 90 -5.98 -21.08 -14.81
CA GLN A 90 -5.63 -20.01 -15.74
C GLN A 90 -4.16 -19.63 -15.59
N MET A 91 -3.51 -19.29 -16.71
CA MET A 91 -2.09 -18.94 -16.72
C MET A 91 -1.79 -17.72 -15.85
N GLU A 92 -2.73 -16.77 -15.79
CA GLU A 92 -2.65 -15.60 -14.93
C GLU A 92 -2.54 -16.00 -13.45
N GLY A 93 -3.34 -16.97 -12.99
CA GLY A 93 -3.28 -17.47 -11.62
C GLY A 93 -1.98 -18.20 -11.31
N VAL A 94 -1.46 -19.00 -12.27
CA VAL A 94 -0.14 -19.65 -12.13
C VAL A 94 0.97 -18.59 -12.01
N THR A 95 0.94 -17.58 -12.88
CA THR A 95 1.92 -16.49 -12.87
C THR A 95 1.85 -15.71 -11.56
N PHE A 96 0.63 -15.42 -11.09
CA PHE A 96 0.41 -14.75 -9.81
C PHE A 96 0.95 -15.57 -8.63
N MET A 97 0.62 -16.87 -8.56
CA MET A 97 1.15 -17.81 -7.56
C MET A 97 2.67 -17.79 -7.52
N ALA A 98 3.31 -17.86 -8.71
CA ALA A 98 4.76 -17.85 -8.83
C ALA A 98 5.38 -16.52 -8.40
N SER A 99 4.75 -15.38 -8.72
CA SER A 99 5.23 -14.03 -8.33
C SER A 99 5.28 -13.84 -6.82
N LEU A 100 4.36 -14.46 -6.08
CA LEU A 100 4.32 -14.44 -4.62
C LEU A 100 5.09 -15.60 -3.97
N MET A 101 5.75 -16.46 -4.76
CA MET A 101 6.47 -17.66 -4.29
C MET A 101 5.59 -18.60 -3.46
N VAL A 102 4.29 -18.64 -3.73
CA VAL A 102 3.35 -19.56 -3.08
C VAL A 102 3.59 -20.98 -3.61
N LYS A 103 3.72 -21.95 -2.70
CA LYS A 103 4.03 -23.36 -3.05
C LYS A 103 2.84 -24.30 -2.90
N ASN A 104 1.92 -23.94 -2.02
CA ASN A 104 0.76 -24.79 -1.69
C ASN A 104 -0.53 -24.02 -1.90
N ILE A 105 -1.60 -24.73 -2.22
CA ILE A 105 -2.95 -24.20 -2.41
C ILE A 105 -3.97 -25.01 -1.59
N PRO A 106 -5.07 -24.41 -1.16
CA PRO A 106 -5.38 -22.99 -1.26
C PRO A 106 -4.53 -22.14 -0.31
N THR A 107 -4.25 -20.88 -0.69
CA THR A 107 -3.45 -19.95 0.11
C THR A 107 -4.10 -18.57 0.11
N ILE A 108 -4.16 -17.92 1.27
CA ILE A 108 -4.54 -16.51 1.41
C ILE A 108 -3.27 -15.67 1.55
N CYS A 109 -3.16 -14.64 0.71
CA CYS A 109 -2.15 -13.58 0.80
C CYS A 109 -2.84 -12.26 1.16
N ILE A 110 -2.26 -11.49 2.06
CA ILE A 110 -2.76 -10.16 2.44
C ILE A 110 -1.70 -9.12 2.03
N ASP A 111 -2.04 -8.24 1.10
CA ASP A 111 -1.11 -7.30 0.45
C ASP A 111 0.19 -7.99 0.01
N GLY A 112 0.07 -9.09 -0.72
CA GLY A 112 1.18 -9.86 -1.26
C GLY A 112 1.96 -10.70 -0.24
N LYS A 113 1.61 -10.68 1.05
CA LYS A 113 2.23 -11.50 2.10
C LYS A 113 1.43 -12.78 2.31
N ILE A 114 2.07 -13.95 2.19
CA ILE A 114 1.49 -15.24 2.52
C ILE A 114 1.05 -15.22 3.98
N SER A 115 -0.23 -15.46 4.23
CA SER A 115 -0.83 -15.38 5.55
C SER A 115 -1.39 -16.70 6.06
N PHE A 116 -2.12 -17.45 5.21
CA PHE A 116 -2.69 -18.74 5.54
C PHE A 116 -2.48 -19.73 4.39
N VAL A 117 -1.93 -20.89 4.69
CA VAL A 117 -1.56 -21.90 3.67
C VAL A 117 -2.24 -23.22 3.98
N SER A 118 -3.01 -23.74 3.01
CA SER A 118 -3.69 -25.06 3.08
C SER A 118 -4.55 -25.30 4.31
N GLN A 119 -4.82 -24.27 5.09
CA GLN A 119 -5.64 -24.32 6.30
C GLN A 119 -6.64 -23.17 6.28
N ILE A 120 -7.91 -23.49 6.46
CA ILE A 120 -8.98 -22.49 6.55
C ILE A 120 -8.84 -21.78 7.89
N PRO A 121 -8.55 -20.46 7.91
CA PRO A 121 -8.38 -19.75 9.17
C PRO A 121 -9.70 -19.62 9.93
N PRO A 122 -9.67 -19.71 11.26
CA PRO A 122 -10.79 -19.28 12.08
C PRO A 122 -11.17 -17.83 11.79
N LYS A 123 -12.47 -17.50 11.83
CA LYS A 123 -12.98 -16.15 11.52
C LYS A 123 -12.21 -15.06 12.25
N ASN A 124 -11.96 -15.23 13.53
CA ASN A 124 -11.29 -14.24 14.37
C ASN A 124 -9.82 -14.02 13.98
N GLU A 125 -9.11 -15.09 13.58
CA GLU A 125 -7.72 -14.99 13.14
C GLU A 125 -7.60 -14.26 11.80
N LEU A 126 -8.52 -14.55 10.87
CA LEU A 126 -8.54 -13.87 9.57
C LEU A 126 -8.87 -12.37 9.73
N ILE A 127 -9.85 -12.03 10.57
CA ILE A 127 -10.19 -10.64 10.93
C ILE A 127 -8.96 -9.95 11.55
N ALA A 128 -8.30 -10.60 12.52
CA ALA A 128 -7.12 -10.03 13.18
C ALA A 128 -5.96 -9.79 12.21
N ALA A 129 -5.71 -10.73 11.28
CA ALA A 129 -4.67 -10.58 10.28
C ALA A 129 -4.93 -9.40 9.33
N ILE A 130 -6.17 -9.25 8.85
CA ILE A 130 -6.58 -8.13 8.00
C ILE A 130 -6.49 -6.82 8.78
N GLN A 131 -7.02 -6.76 10.01
CA GLN A 131 -6.96 -5.56 10.86
C GLN A 131 -5.51 -5.14 11.14
N LYS A 132 -4.64 -6.10 11.43
CA LYS A 132 -3.21 -5.83 11.62
C LYS A 132 -2.63 -5.16 10.38
N ARG A 133 -2.97 -5.65 9.17
CA ARG A 133 -2.46 -5.08 7.92
C ARG A 133 -3.02 -3.69 7.64
N ILE A 134 -4.31 -3.46 7.93
CA ILE A 134 -4.91 -2.12 7.86
C ILE A 134 -4.14 -1.16 8.77
N ASN A 135 -3.86 -1.57 10.00
CA ASN A 135 -3.14 -0.77 10.98
C ASN A 135 -1.70 -0.44 10.52
N GLU A 136 -0.99 -1.42 9.95
CA GLU A 136 0.34 -1.20 9.37
C GLU A 136 0.29 -0.18 8.21
N LYS A 137 -0.68 -0.31 7.30
CA LYS A 137 -0.86 0.60 6.15
C LYS A 137 -1.15 2.03 6.60
N ILE A 138 -2.08 2.20 7.55
CA ILE A 138 -2.40 3.52 8.12
C ILE A 138 -1.16 4.12 8.80
N LYS A 139 -0.42 3.32 9.58
CA LYS A 139 0.81 3.78 10.22
C LYS A 139 1.84 4.26 9.21
N LEU A 140 2.03 3.52 8.11
CA LEU A 140 2.93 3.92 7.02
C LEU A 140 2.48 5.21 6.34
N LYS A 141 1.17 5.37 6.09
CA LYS A 141 0.62 6.61 5.52
C LYS A 141 0.82 7.81 6.43
N ILE A 142 0.57 7.65 7.73
CA ILE A 142 0.79 8.73 8.71
C ILE A 142 2.29 9.05 8.84
N GLN A 143 3.15 8.04 8.78
CA GLN A 143 4.61 8.25 8.79
C GLN A 143 5.10 8.92 7.49
N ALA A 144 4.48 8.62 6.34
CA ALA A 144 4.76 9.28 5.07
C ALA A 144 4.28 10.74 5.09
N LYS A 145 3.10 11.00 5.69
CA LYS A 145 2.58 12.35 5.93
C LYS A 145 3.17 12.93 7.22
N LYS A 146 4.47 13.14 7.26
CA LYS A 146 5.15 13.71 8.45
C LYS A 146 4.68 15.11 8.81
N GLY A 147 4.03 15.80 7.91
CA GLY A 147 3.50 17.14 8.11
C GLY A 147 2.87 17.68 6.84
N GLU A 148 2.31 18.87 6.96
CA GLU A 148 1.77 19.67 5.88
C GLU A 148 2.25 21.10 6.05
N PHE A 149 2.73 21.72 4.97
CA PHE A 149 2.91 23.16 4.91
C PHE A 149 1.62 23.82 4.42
N ILE A 150 1.15 24.82 5.15
CA ILE A 150 0.12 25.75 4.69
C ILE A 150 0.81 27.07 4.45
N VAL A 151 0.81 27.54 3.23
CA VAL A 151 1.57 28.68 2.75
C VAL A 151 0.59 29.77 2.32
N PHE A 152 0.76 30.96 2.86
CA PHE A 152 -0.05 32.13 2.53
C PHE A 152 0.83 33.18 1.85
N GLY A 153 0.41 33.63 0.68
CA GLY A 153 1.03 34.73 -0.05
C GLY A 153 0.02 35.83 -0.37
N LYS A 154 0.53 37.02 -0.56
CA LYS A 154 -0.25 38.20 -0.94
C LYS A 154 -0.91 38.02 -2.30
N ASP A 155 -0.13 37.51 -3.26
CA ASP A 155 -0.49 37.34 -4.65
C ASP A 155 0.17 36.06 -5.25
N GLU A 156 -0.13 35.81 -6.50
CA GLU A 156 0.42 34.62 -7.20
C GLU A 156 1.94 34.69 -7.41
N GLU A 157 2.53 35.88 -7.51
CA GLU A 157 3.97 36.03 -7.68
C GLU A 157 4.71 35.65 -6.39
N GLU A 158 4.21 36.12 -5.23
CA GLU A 158 4.76 35.73 -3.94
C GLU A 158 4.61 34.24 -3.67
N ILE A 159 3.46 33.63 -4.00
CA ILE A 159 3.23 32.20 -3.94
C ILE A 159 4.23 31.42 -4.82
N LYS A 160 4.46 31.86 -6.06
CA LYS A 160 5.43 31.24 -6.97
C LYS A 160 6.84 31.29 -6.41
N LEU A 161 7.22 32.40 -5.80
CA LEU A 161 8.53 32.56 -5.15
C LEU A 161 8.68 31.58 -3.97
N LEU A 162 7.66 31.48 -3.11
CA LEU A 162 7.64 30.58 -1.97
C LEU A 162 7.68 29.12 -2.40
N LYS A 163 6.91 28.76 -3.42
CA LYS A 163 6.91 27.42 -4.01
C LYS A 163 8.31 27.01 -4.47
N ASN A 164 9.00 27.85 -5.22
CA ASN A 164 10.36 27.55 -5.68
C ASN A 164 11.34 27.36 -4.51
N LYS A 165 11.22 28.14 -3.44
CA LYS A 165 12.07 28.01 -2.24
C LYS A 165 11.79 26.69 -1.50
N ILE A 166 10.51 26.32 -1.35
CA ILE A 166 10.08 25.08 -0.68
C ILE A 166 10.54 23.86 -1.49
N GLU A 167 10.33 23.87 -2.81
CA GLU A 167 10.80 22.80 -3.70
C GLU A 167 12.32 22.65 -3.66
N THR A 168 13.06 23.73 -3.63
CA THR A 168 14.53 23.70 -3.46
C THR A 168 14.92 23.08 -2.12
N ALA A 169 14.23 23.41 -1.03
CA ALA A 169 14.48 22.83 0.28
C ALA A 169 14.14 21.33 0.33
N PHE A 170 13.09 20.90 -0.39
CA PHE A 170 12.76 19.47 -0.53
C PHE A 170 13.87 18.71 -1.27
N LEU A 171 14.37 19.25 -2.35
CA LEU A 171 15.50 18.66 -3.09
C LEU A 171 16.76 18.54 -2.23
N GLN A 172 17.09 19.59 -1.46
CA GLN A 172 18.28 19.60 -0.59
C GLN A 172 18.17 18.61 0.58
N THR A 173 16.96 18.43 1.13
CA THR A 173 16.76 17.60 2.33
C THR A 173 16.34 16.17 2.03
N GLY A 174 15.95 15.85 0.78
CA GLY A 174 15.36 14.57 0.40
C GLY A 174 14.01 14.30 1.07
N LYS A 175 13.40 15.31 1.69
CA LYS A 175 12.08 15.22 2.35
C LYS A 175 11.02 15.84 1.45
N ASN A 176 9.86 15.21 1.42
CA ASN A 176 8.70 15.73 0.71
C ASN A 176 7.49 15.64 1.66
N ILE A 177 6.77 16.73 1.79
CA ILE A 177 5.53 16.83 2.57
C ILE A 177 4.47 17.55 1.73
N ASP A 178 3.19 17.35 2.04
CA ASP A 178 2.10 18.03 1.36
C ASP A 178 2.22 19.56 1.59
N VAL A 179 1.93 20.35 0.55
CA VAL A 179 1.94 21.81 0.62
C VAL A 179 0.65 22.35 0.03
N THR A 180 -0.08 23.11 0.85
CA THR A 180 -1.30 23.83 0.43
C THR A 180 -0.98 25.31 0.31
N TYR A 181 -1.28 25.93 -0.82
CA TYR A 181 -1.01 27.35 -1.09
C TYR A 181 -2.32 28.14 -1.10
N PHE A 182 -2.34 29.27 -0.42
CA PHE A 182 -3.44 30.24 -0.44
C PHE A 182 -2.93 31.60 -0.85
N SER A 183 -3.60 32.22 -1.82
CA SER A 183 -3.39 33.62 -2.22
C SER A 183 -4.54 34.50 -1.73
N GLY A 184 -4.23 35.74 -1.33
CA GLY A 184 -5.23 36.70 -0.90
C GLY A 184 -5.45 36.78 0.62
N GLN A 185 -6.12 37.86 1.07
CA GLN A 185 -6.26 38.16 2.50
C GLN A 185 -7.41 37.39 3.18
N ASP A 186 -8.42 36.96 2.45
CA ASP A 186 -9.62 36.35 3.03
C ASP A 186 -9.32 35.08 3.84
N LYS A 187 -8.37 34.28 3.36
CA LYS A 187 -7.96 33.04 4.04
C LYS A 187 -7.06 33.27 5.25
N LEU A 188 -6.33 34.39 5.32
CA LEU A 188 -5.46 34.71 6.45
C LEU A 188 -6.25 34.80 7.74
N ALA A 189 -7.40 35.49 7.70
CA ALA A 189 -8.25 35.71 8.87
C ALA A 189 -8.79 34.41 9.48
N GLU A 190 -9.12 33.40 8.64
CA GLU A 190 -9.55 32.07 9.09
C GLU A 190 -8.49 31.38 9.94
N PHE A 191 -7.22 31.66 9.71
CA PHE A 191 -6.09 31.10 10.45
C PHE A 191 -5.51 32.00 11.50
N GLY A 192 -6.17 33.13 11.76
CA GLY A 192 -5.71 34.13 12.73
C GLY A 192 -4.43 34.87 12.33
N LEU A 193 -4.10 34.88 11.04
CA LEU A 193 -2.92 35.53 10.49
C LEU A 193 -3.24 36.94 10.00
N THR A 194 -2.27 37.85 10.14
CA THR A 194 -2.44 39.26 9.77
C THR A 194 -1.48 39.75 8.68
N GLN A 195 -0.47 38.95 8.36
CA GLN A 195 0.59 39.33 7.41
C GLN A 195 0.96 38.20 6.48
N THR A 196 1.41 38.53 5.26
CA THR A 196 2.05 37.63 4.27
C THR A 196 3.51 38.06 4.08
N PRO A 197 4.40 37.12 3.68
CA PRO A 197 4.18 35.70 3.57
C PRO A 197 4.10 35.02 4.95
N SER A 198 3.23 34.02 5.08
CA SER A 198 3.15 33.19 6.29
C SER A 198 3.18 31.71 5.95
N ILE A 199 3.86 30.92 6.76
CA ILE A 199 3.95 29.46 6.59
C ILE A 199 3.62 28.78 7.91
N ILE A 200 2.63 27.88 7.88
CA ILE A 200 2.29 27.02 9.01
C ILE A 200 2.79 25.61 8.71
N LEU A 201 3.54 25.01 9.64
CA LEU A 201 3.90 23.62 9.60
C LEU A 201 3.01 22.82 10.56
N LYS A 202 2.12 22.00 10.02
CA LYS A 202 1.39 20.99 10.79
C LYS A 202 2.20 19.70 10.85
N LYS A 203 2.33 19.12 12.04
CA LYS A 203 2.94 17.80 12.25
C LYS A 203 1.85 16.78 12.58
N TYR A 204 1.88 15.64 11.92
CA TYR A 204 0.93 14.54 12.18
C TYR A 204 1.63 13.42 12.97
N ALA A 205 0.97 12.98 14.04
CA ALA A 205 1.42 11.81 14.82
C ALA A 205 0.21 10.95 15.19
N LEU A 206 0.30 9.63 14.92
CA LEU A 206 -0.71 8.68 15.38
C LEU A 206 -0.52 8.45 16.88
N LYS A 207 -1.49 8.88 17.69
CA LYS A 207 -1.45 8.78 19.14
C LYS A 207 -2.11 7.51 19.68
N SER A 208 -3.18 7.02 19.05
CA SER A 208 -3.88 5.79 19.44
C SER A 208 -4.55 5.13 18.25
N GLN A 209 -4.64 3.78 18.29
CA GLN A 209 -5.38 3.01 17.29
C GLN A 209 -5.86 1.69 17.89
N GLY A 210 -7.13 1.33 17.62
CA GLY A 210 -7.73 0.07 18.05
C GLY A 210 -8.03 -0.03 19.54
N LYS A 211 -7.72 1.01 20.35
CA LYS A 211 -8.09 1.13 21.77
C LYS A 211 -8.58 2.53 22.05
N VAL A 212 -9.66 2.63 22.82
CA VAL A 212 -10.12 3.93 23.33
C VAL A 212 -9.15 4.39 24.43
N PRO A 213 -8.47 5.53 24.29
CA PRO A 213 -7.58 6.05 25.32
C PRO A 213 -8.39 6.54 26.54
N SER A 214 -7.79 6.47 27.72
CA SER A 214 -8.35 7.09 28.91
C SER A 214 -8.25 8.63 28.86
N VAL A 215 -9.04 9.31 29.67
CA VAL A 215 -9.02 10.78 29.77
C VAL A 215 -7.63 11.28 30.15
N ASP A 216 -6.95 10.59 31.08
CA ASP A 216 -5.60 10.97 31.52
C ASP A 216 -4.58 10.94 30.36
N VAL A 217 -4.65 9.89 29.53
CA VAL A 217 -3.80 9.73 28.36
C VAL A 217 -4.06 10.85 27.34
N VAL A 218 -5.33 11.19 27.09
CA VAL A 218 -5.70 12.30 26.20
C VAL A 218 -5.21 13.64 26.78
N THR A 219 -5.32 13.82 28.09
CA THR A 219 -4.84 15.03 28.78
C THR A 219 -3.32 15.20 28.63
N GLU A 220 -2.55 14.11 28.72
CA GLU A 220 -1.10 14.16 28.45
C GLU A 220 -0.78 14.59 27.02
N TRP A 221 -1.54 14.09 26.03
CA TRP A 221 -1.35 14.51 24.63
C TRP A 221 -1.64 16.00 24.41
N LEU A 222 -2.61 16.56 25.12
CA LEU A 222 -2.95 17.99 25.04
C LEU A 222 -1.87 18.89 25.64
N LYS A 223 -1.04 18.39 26.55
CA LYS A 223 0.11 19.14 27.10
C LYS A 223 1.27 19.26 26.10
N GLU A 224 1.28 18.43 25.03
CA GLU A 224 2.31 18.48 23.98
C GLU A 224 2.02 19.55 22.91
N VAL A 225 0.83 20.16 22.91
CA VAL A 225 0.37 21.20 21.99
C VAL A 225 0.54 22.58 22.64
#